data_f8cc2507d19f356afcff415b081976f6
#
_entry.id   f8cc2507d19f356afcff415b081976f6
#
_cell.length_a   1.000
_cell.length_b   1.000
_cell.length_c   1.000
_cell.angle_alpha   90.00
_cell.angle_beta   90.00
_cell.angle_gamma   90.00
#
_symmetry.space_group_name_H-M   'P 1'
#
loop_
_entity.id
_entity.type
_entity.pdbx_description
1 polymer ?
#
loop_
_entity_poly.entity_id
_entity_poly.type
_entity_poly.pdbx_seq_one_letter_code
_entity_poly.pdbx_strand_id
1 'polypeptide(L)'
;MHRRTKIVATLGPATDRKKTLRKMIDAGLDIARLNFSHGDAAEHRRRAEELRAAADKCQRDVGLLGDLQGPKIRVQRFRDRAVELQDGASFFLDSSLGFEDGTEEGVGVALDTLYEDVEPGDTLLLNDGMISLQVDRIEGTRVHTTVINGGILSNHKGINKKGGGLSAPALTDIDRENIGLAAELGMDFLAVSFVRDGD
;
A
#
# COMPACT_ATOMS: atom_id res chain seq x y z
N MET A 1 -31.21 -14.83 10.94
CA MET A 1 -31.34 -13.53 10.26
C MET A 1 -30.05 -13.28 9.49
N HIS A 2 -30.09 -13.14 8.16
CA HIS A 2 -28.88 -12.87 7.40
C HIS A 2 -28.49 -11.39 7.57
N ARG A 3 -27.29 -11.15 8.13
CA ARG A 3 -26.72 -9.80 8.28
C ARG A 3 -26.38 -9.24 6.89
N ARG A 4 -26.82 -8.00 6.59
CA ARG A 4 -26.52 -7.32 5.32
C ARG A 4 -25.08 -6.85 5.25
N THR A 5 -24.56 -6.27 6.35
CA THR A 5 -23.18 -5.84 6.45
C THR A 5 -22.24 -7.04 6.54
N LYS A 6 -21.22 -7.09 5.67
CA LYS A 6 -20.18 -8.12 5.68
C LYS A 6 -18.98 -7.64 6.46
N ILE A 7 -18.38 -8.56 7.23
CA ILE A 7 -17.14 -8.30 7.98
C ILE A 7 -15.97 -8.86 7.17
N VAL A 8 -15.05 -7.97 6.80
CA VAL A 8 -13.77 -8.33 6.20
C VAL A 8 -12.70 -8.12 7.26
N ALA A 9 -11.85 -9.13 7.51
CA ALA A 9 -10.73 -9.00 8.43
C ALA A 9 -9.43 -9.50 7.80
N THR A 10 -8.36 -8.72 8.00
CA THR A 10 -7.02 -9.08 7.50
C THR A 10 -6.38 -10.12 8.40
N LEU A 11 -5.87 -11.20 7.80
CA LEU A 11 -5.05 -12.20 8.48
C LEU A 11 -3.59 -11.75 8.52
N GLY A 12 -2.93 -12.02 9.63
CA GLY A 12 -1.53 -11.69 9.87
C GLY A 12 -1.07 -12.20 11.23
N PRO A 13 0.11 -11.80 11.73
CA PRO A 13 0.70 -12.33 12.96
C PRO A 13 -0.22 -12.31 14.19
N ALA A 14 -1.10 -11.32 14.29
CA ALA A 14 -2.07 -11.22 15.38
C ALA A 14 -3.15 -12.33 15.32
N THR A 15 -3.46 -12.82 14.12
CA THR A 15 -4.47 -13.87 13.89
C THR A 15 -3.88 -15.27 13.82
N ASP A 16 -2.56 -15.42 13.71
CA ASP A 16 -1.84 -16.70 13.64
C ASP A 16 -1.86 -17.48 14.98
N ARG A 17 -2.41 -16.85 16.04
CA ARG A 17 -2.52 -17.47 17.36
C ARG A 17 -3.56 -18.60 17.34
N LYS A 18 -3.23 -19.71 18.02
CA LYS A 18 -4.08 -20.90 18.13
C LYS A 18 -5.53 -20.51 18.53
N LYS A 19 -6.51 -21.01 17.80
CA LYS A 19 -7.95 -20.78 17.98
C LYS A 19 -8.45 -19.36 17.60
N THR A 20 -7.62 -18.42 17.16
CA THR A 20 -8.08 -17.07 16.82
C THR A 20 -9.00 -17.09 15.61
N LEU A 21 -8.63 -17.79 14.53
CA LEU A 21 -9.47 -17.92 13.34
C LEU A 21 -10.86 -18.46 13.67
N ARG A 22 -10.94 -19.53 14.47
CA ARG A 22 -12.22 -20.07 14.90
C ARG A 22 -13.08 -19.03 15.64
N LYS A 23 -12.50 -18.28 16.57
CA LYS A 23 -13.22 -17.21 17.30
C LYS A 23 -13.71 -16.11 16.36
N MET A 24 -12.92 -15.74 15.34
CA MET A 24 -13.31 -14.75 14.34
C MET A 24 -14.49 -15.25 13.50
N ILE A 25 -14.46 -16.51 13.07
CA ILE A 25 -15.54 -17.15 12.30
C ILE A 25 -16.82 -17.23 13.15
N ASP A 26 -16.71 -17.69 14.40
CA ASP A 26 -17.84 -17.77 15.34
C ASP A 26 -18.43 -16.37 15.62
N ALA A 27 -17.58 -15.31 15.67
CA ALA A 27 -18.00 -13.92 15.81
C ALA A 27 -18.61 -13.32 14.54
N GLY A 28 -18.56 -14.03 13.40
CA GLY A 28 -19.23 -13.66 12.17
C GLY A 28 -18.32 -13.06 11.10
N LEU A 29 -17.06 -13.50 11.01
CA LEU A 29 -16.20 -13.20 9.87
C LEU A 29 -16.87 -13.70 8.59
N ASP A 30 -16.98 -12.85 7.58
CA ASP A 30 -17.52 -13.21 6.26
C ASP A 30 -16.40 -13.40 5.22
N ILE A 31 -15.36 -12.56 5.27
CA ILE A 31 -14.24 -12.59 4.33
C ILE A 31 -12.93 -12.40 5.09
N ALA A 32 -11.97 -13.28 4.87
CA ALA A 32 -10.60 -13.15 5.33
C ALA A 32 -9.73 -12.53 4.21
N ARG A 33 -9.02 -11.43 4.51
CA ARG A 33 -8.14 -10.74 3.58
C ARG A 33 -6.69 -11.13 3.83
N LEU A 34 -5.98 -11.55 2.78
CA LEU A 34 -4.53 -11.69 2.73
C LEU A 34 -3.95 -10.48 2.00
N ASN A 35 -3.14 -9.68 2.70
CA ASN A 35 -2.49 -8.52 2.12
C ASN A 35 -1.13 -8.93 1.54
N PHE A 36 -1.01 -8.97 0.22
CA PHE A 36 0.22 -9.33 -0.48
C PHE A 36 1.35 -8.29 -0.39
N SER A 37 1.09 -7.13 0.23
CA SER A 37 2.16 -6.19 0.57
C SER A 37 3.07 -6.69 1.71
N HIS A 38 2.68 -7.75 2.43
CA HIS A 38 3.37 -8.28 3.61
C HIS A 38 3.34 -9.80 3.62
N GLY A 39 4.42 -10.39 4.14
CA GLY A 39 4.57 -11.84 4.19
C GLY A 39 5.11 -12.41 2.88
N ASP A 40 5.20 -13.72 2.82
CA ASP A 40 5.65 -14.47 1.64
C ASP A 40 4.60 -15.51 1.21
N ALA A 41 4.88 -16.16 0.07
CA ALA A 41 3.98 -17.17 -0.49
C ALA A 41 3.70 -18.34 0.47
N ALA A 42 4.70 -18.76 1.28
CA ALA A 42 4.55 -19.85 2.23
C ALA A 42 3.62 -19.46 3.39
N GLU A 43 3.75 -18.23 3.88
CA GLU A 43 2.85 -17.69 4.91
C GLU A 43 1.41 -17.57 4.41
N HIS A 44 1.22 -17.11 3.16
CA HIS A 44 -0.11 -16.98 2.56
C HIS A 44 -0.76 -18.34 2.35
N ARG A 45 -0.01 -19.36 1.87
CA ARG A 45 -0.51 -20.74 1.76
C ARG A 45 -0.96 -21.28 3.11
N ARG A 46 -0.11 -21.18 4.12
CA ARG A 46 -0.43 -21.64 5.48
C ARG A 46 -1.70 -20.98 6.01
N ARG A 47 -1.83 -19.64 5.91
CA ARG A 47 -3.01 -18.92 6.39
C ARG A 47 -4.28 -19.31 5.64
N ALA A 48 -4.20 -19.50 4.32
CA ALA A 48 -5.33 -19.95 3.51
C ALA A 48 -5.81 -21.37 3.95
N GLU A 49 -4.88 -22.31 4.12
CA GLU A 49 -5.17 -23.68 4.59
C GLU A 49 -5.78 -23.68 6.00
N GLU A 50 -5.19 -22.92 6.93
CA GLU A 50 -5.67 -22.80 8.30
C GLU A 50 -7.08 -22.18 8.35
N LEU A 51 -7.37 -21.18 7.50
CA LEU A 51 -8.69 -20.58 7.39
C LEU A 51 -9.73 -21.61 6.92
N ARG A 52 -9.45 -22.30 5.80
CA ARG A 52 -10.38 -23.31 5.25
C ARG A 52 -10.65 -24.43 6.26
N ALA A 53 -9.61 -24.95 6.91
CA ALA A 53 -9.76 -25.95 7.96
C ALA A 53 -10.56 -25.45 9.19
N ALA A 54 -10.46 -24.16 9.51
CA ALA A 54 -11.24 -23.55 10.59
C ALA A 54 -12.71 -23.35 10.17
N ALA A 55 -12.95 -22.91 8.93
CA ALA A 55 -14.27 -22.70 8.35
C ALA A 55 -15.07 -24.02 8.30
N ASP A 56 -14.45 -25.10 7.82
CA ASP A 56 -15.02 -26.44 7.79
C ASP A 56 -15.44 -26.92 9.21
N LYS A 57 -14.56 -26.74 10.20
CA LYS A 57 -14.86 -27.11 11.59
C LYS A 57 -16.00 -26.27 12.21
N CYS A 58 -16.17 -25.03 11.76
CA CYS A 58 -17.26 -24.16 12.19
C CYS A 58 -18.53 -24.37 11.33
N GLN A 59 -18.48 -25.19 10.29
CA GLN A 59 -19.55 -25.36 9.29
C GLN A 59 -20.05 -24.01 8.75
N ARG A 60 -19.09 -23.14 8.38
CA ARG A 60 -19.35 -21.79 7.88
C ARG A 60 -18.56 -21.53 6.61
N ASP A 61 -19.23 -20.91 5.63
CA ASP A 61 -18.55 -20.39 4.46
C ASP A 61 -17.88 -19.06 4.82
N VAL A 62 -16.58 -18.97 4.53
CA VAL A 62 -15.79 -17.74 4.69
C VAL A 62 -15.01 -17.51 3.40
N GLY A 63 -15.25 -16.37 2.74
CA GLY A 63 -14.54 -16.00 1.53
C GLY A 63 -13.08 -15.65 1.81
N LEU A 64 -12.18 -15.93 0.85
CA LEU A 64 -10.78 -15.58 0.89
C LEU A 64 -10.49 -14.53 -0.18
N LEU A 65 -9.96 -13.37 0.25
CA LEU A 65 -9.63 -12.24 -0.61
C LEU A 65 -8.12 -12.02 -0.60
N GLY A 66 -7.50 -12.06 -1.79
CA GLY A 66 -6.14 -11.59 -2.03
C GLY A 66 -6.14 -10.11 -2.39
N ASP A 67 -5.34 -9.32 -1.70
CA ASP A 67 -5.21 -7.89 -1.96
C ASP A 67 -3.83 -7.58 -2.49
N LEU A 68 -3.75 -7.25 -3.79
CA LEU A 68 -2.51 -6.99 -4.51
C LEU A 68 -1.85 -5.72 -3.98
N GLN A 69 -0.51 -5.74 -3.95
CA GLN A 69 0.27 -4.62 -3.48
C GLN A 69 0.16 -3.40 -4.41
N GLY A 70 0.16 -3.64 -5.73
CA GLY A 70 0.29 -2.62 -6.74
C GLY A 70 1.63 -1.88 -6.72
N PRO A 71 1.80 -0.89 -7.57
CA PRO A 71 2.99 -0.06 -7.65
C PRO A 71 3.02 0.91 -6.46
N LYS A 72 3.51 0.49 -5.31
CA LYS A 72 3.61 1.36 -4.15
C LYS A 72 4.75 2.36 -4.37
N ILE A 73 4.40 3.54 -4.88
CA ILE A 73 5.33 4.65 -5.03
C ILE A 73 5.77 5.10 -3.63
N ARG A 74 7.08 5.21 -3.43
CA ARG A 74 7.64 5.51 -2.10
C ARG A 74 8.75 6.55 -2.20
N VAL A 75 8.92 7.34 -1.13
CA VAL A 75 10.18 8.04 -0.92
C VAL A 75 11.30 7.04 -0.68
N GLN A 76 12.49 7.37 -1.10
CA GLN A 76 13.70 6.59 -0.87
C GLN A 76 14.18 6.77 0.59
N ARG A 77 15.49 6.74 0.84
CA ARG A 77 16.03 6.82 2.19
C ARG A 77 16.58 8.20 2.52
N PHE A 78 16.40 8.57 3.77
CA PHE A 78 17.06 9.70 4.41
C PHE A 78 18.36 9.24 5.06
N ARG A 79 19.40 10.08 5.04
CA ARG A 79 20.68 9.84 5.74
C ARG A 79 20.47 9.58 7.23
N ASP A 80 19.56 10.33 7.85
CA ASP A 80 19.23 10.24 9.28
C ASP A 80 17.95 9.42 9.56
N ARG A 81 17.53 8.55 8.62
CA ARG A 81 16.37 7.67 8.69
C ARG A 81 15.01 8.38 8.63
N ALA A 82 14.90 9.61 9.08
CA ALA A 82 13.69 10.41 9.08
C ALA A 82 14.04 11.90 9.17
N VAL A 83 13.15 12.73 8.68
CA VAL A 83 13.22 14.21 8.81
C VAL A 83 11.90 14.72 9.36
N GLU A 84 11.92 15.86 10.06
CA GLU A 84 10.72 16.56 10.48
C GLU A 84 10.43 17.71 9.53
N LEU A 85 9.34 17.61 8.77
CA LEU A 85 8.89 18.64 7.85
C LEU A 85 8.01 19.62 8.58
N GLN A 86 8.33 20.92 8.45
CA GLN A 86 7.57 22.01 9.07
C GLN A 86 6.60 22.61 8.04
N ASP A 87 5.40 23.02 8.50
CA ASP A 87 4.42 23.72 7.65
C ASP A 87 5.02 24.97 7.03
N GLY A 88 4.83 25.17 5.73
CA GLY A 88 5.37 26.27 4.95
C GLY A 88 6.84 26.10 4.51
N ALA A 89 7.54 25.07 4.95
CA ALA A 89 8.90 24.81 4.50
C ALA A 89 8.95 24.35 3.04
N SER A 90 10.04 24.69 2.35
CA SER A 90 10.32 24.13 1.01
C SER A 90 10.87 22.72 1.16
N PHE A 91 10.41 21.82 0.28
CA PHE A 91 10.90 20.45 0.20
C PHE A 91 10.89 20.00 -1.26
N PHE A 92 11.81 19.12 -1.67
CA PHE A 92 11.78 18.59 -3.02
C PHE A 92 11.72 17.07 -3.07
N LEU A 93 11.13 16.56 -4.15
CA LEU A 93 11.13 15.15 -4.52
C LEU A 93 11.90 15.03 -5.85
N ASP A 94 12.86 14.10 -5.94
CA ASP A 94 13.74 14.00 -7.10
C ASP A 94 13.99 12.54 -7.48
N SER A 95 13.55 12.13 -8.66
CA SER A 95 13.73 10.76 -9.12
C SER A 95 15.18 10.41 -9.47
N SER A 96 16.05 11.42 -9.67
CA SER A 96 17.49 11.21 -9.95
C SER A 96 18.37 11.23 -8.70
N LEU A 97 17.82 11.57 -7.53
CA LEU A 97 18.59 11.60 -6.29
C LEU A 97 19.00 10.18 -5.88
N GLY A 98 20.22 10.05 -5.36
CA GLY A 98 20.75 8.76 -4.89
C GLY A 98 19.86 8.12 -3.81
N PHE A 99 19.81 6.80 -3.79
CA PHE A 99 18.87 6.03 -2.95
C PHE A 99 18.93 6.36 -1.45
N GLU A 100 20.10 6.75 -0.94
CA GLU A 100 20.33 7.07 0.49
C GLU A 100 20.66 8.57 0.73
N ASP A 101 20.42 9.43 -0.26
CA ASP A 101 20.85 10.83 -0.23
C ASP A 101 19.81 11.82 0.28
N GLY A 102 18.67 11.33 0.77
CA GLY A 102 17.62 12.20 1.33
C GLY A 102 18.11 12.99 2.55
N THR A 103 17.68 14.26 2.62
CA THR A 103 17.98 15.22 3.68
C THR A 103 16.71 15.96 4.10
N GLU A 104 16.82 16.92 4.99
CA GLU A 104 15.72 17.85 5.35
C GLU A 104 15.25 18.74 4.19
N GLU A 105 16.07 18.90 3.13
CA GLU A 105 15.73 19.70 1.95
C GLU A 105 14.93 18.89 0.91
N GLY A 106 15.12 17.57 0.86
CA GLY A 106 14.44 16.72 -0.13
C GLY A 106 14.87 15.26 -0.09
N VAL A 107 14.16 14.45 -0.87
CA VAL A 107 14.37 12.99 -0.91
C VAL A 107 14.13 12.42 -2.29
N GLY A 108 14.81 11.31 -2.59
CA GLY A 108 14.57 10.52 -3.78
C GLY A 108 13.20 9.84 -3.78
N VAL A 109 12.68 9.54 -4.97
CA VAL A 109 11.42 8.82 -5.15
C VAL A 109 11.60 7.60 -6.05
N ALA A 110 10.85 6.54 -5.76
CA ALA A 110 10.86 5.29 -6.51
C ALA A 110 9.83 5.33 -7.68
N LEU A 111 9.70 6.45 -8.33
CA LEU A 111 8.94 6.64 -9.57
C LEU A 111 9.72 7.60 -10.47
N ASP A 112 10.35 7.06 -11.49
CA ASP A 112 11.25 7.82 -12.37
C ASP A 112 10.51 8.91 -13.14
N THR A 113 9.21 8.76 -13.34
CA THR A 113 8.33 9.67 -14.09
C THR A 113 7.50 10.61 -13.21
N LEU A 114 7.77 10.72 -11.89
CA LEU A 114 6.97 11.56 -11.02
C LEU A 114 6.82 13.00 -11.54
N TYR A 115 7.91 13.57 -12.09
CA TYR A 115 7.94 14.92 -12.64
C TYR A 115 7.07 15.11 -13.90
N GLU A 116 6.73 14.02 -14.60
CA GLU A 116 5.81 14.02 -15.76
C GLU A 116 4.34 13.91 -15.33
N ASP A 117 4.09 13.36 -14.13
CA ASP A 117 2.77 13.06 -13.63
C ASP A 117 2.14 14.20 -12.82
N VAL A 118 2.93 15.23 -12.50
CA VAL A 118 2.50 16.33 -11.63
C VAL A 118 2.66 17.68 -12.30
N GLU A 119 1.83 18.63 -11.89
CA GLU A 119 1.90 20.02 -12.34
C GLU A 119 1.84 20.99 -11.15
N PRO A 120 2.29 22.25 -11.31
CA PRO A 120 2.14 23.26 -10.27
C PRO A 120 0.71 23.40 -9.78
N GLY A 121 0.53 23.37 -8.46
CA GLY A 121 -0.79 23.37 -7.81
C GLY A 121 -1.29 22.00 -7.37
N ASP A 122 -0.71 20.91 -7.88
CA ASP A 122 -1.04 19.55 -7.42
C ASP A 122 -0.68 19.34 -5.95
N THR A 123 -1.42 18.46 -5.28
CA THR A 123 -1.14 18.06 -3.90
C THR A 123 -0.64 16.63 -3.88
N LEU A 124 0.54 16.42 -3.31
CA LEU A 124 1.09 15.10 -3.01
C LEU A 124 0.84 14.74 -1.54
N LEU A 125 0.39 13.52 -1.33
CA LEU A 125 0.08 12.97 -0.01
C LEU A 125 1.12 11.91 0.35
N LEU A 126 1.83 12.12 1.45
CA LEU A 126 2.88 11.22 1.93
C LEU A 126 2.46 10.58 3.26
N ASN A 127 3.05 9.42 3.57
CA ASN A 127 2.79 8.71 4.83
C ASN A 127 1.28 8.51 5.07
N ASP A 128 0.60 7.90 4.10
CA ASP A 128 -0.84 7.62 4.13
C ASP A 128 -1.71 8.88 4.34
N GLY A 129 -1.24 10.02 3.82
CA GLY A 129 -1.95 11.32 3.88
C GLY A 129 -1.71 12.12 5.16
N MET A 130 -0.82 11.64 6.04
CA MET A 130 -0.44 12.39 7.25
C MET A 130 0.37 13.65 6.93
N ILE A 131 1.09 13.66 5.81
CA ILE A 131 1.87 14.79 5.31
C ILE A 131 1.33 15.16 3.94
N SER A 132 1.19 16.46 3.66
CA SER A 132 0.79 16.96 2.37
C SER A 132 1.75 18.03 1.86
N LEU A 133 2.12 17.89 0.58
CA LEU A 133 3.00 18.82 -0.13
C LEU A 133 2.24 19.41 -1.32
N GLN A 134 2.34 20.70 -1.54
CA GLN A 134 1.86 21.36 -2.75
C GLN A 134 3.01 21.49 -3.74
N VAL A 135 2.80 21.11 -4.98
CA VAL A 135 3.76 21.27 -6.07
C VAL A 135 3.82 22.74 -6.47
N ASP A 136 5.01 23.32 -6.41
CA ASP A 136 5.25 24.72 -6.79
C ASP A 136 5.76 24.84 -8.22
N ARG A 137 6.77 24.03 -8.57
CA ARG A 137 7.40 24.00 -9.91
C ARG A 137 8.16 22.68 -10.12
N ILE A 138 8.46 22.42 -11.38
CA ILE A 138 9.26 21.26 -11.81
C ILE A 138 10.53 21.79 -12.49
N GLU A 139 11.67 21.18 -12.15
CA GLU A 139 12.98 21.53 -12.73
C GLU A 139 13.76 20.24 -13.04
N GLY A 140 13.78 19.85 -14.31
CA GLY A 140 14.30 18.55 -14.71
C GLY A 140 13.49 17.41 -14.06
N THR A 141 14.17 16.55 -13.31
CA THR A 141 13.55 15.42 -12.56
C THR A 141 13.07 15.81 -11.17
N ARG A 142 13.31 17.06 -10.78
CA ARG A 142 13.01 17.57 -9.43
C ARG A 142 11.67 18.28 -9.37
N VAL A 143 10.84 17.82 -8.46
CA VAL A 143 9.55 18.42 -8.10
C VAL A 143 9.75 19.27 -6.83
N HIS A 144 9.72 20.57 -6.96
CA HIS A 144 9.78 21.51 -5.83
C HIS A 144 8.41 21.68 -5.23
N THR A 145 8.33 21.60 -3.91
CA THR A 145 7.07 21.67 -3.18
C THR A 145 7.15 22.55 -1.95
N THR A 146 6.00 23.04 -1.51
CA THR A 146 5.79 23.65 -0.20
C THR A 146 5.04 22.67 0.69
N VAL A 147 5.49 22.49 1.92
CA VAL A 147 4.83 21.65 2.93
C VAL A 147 3.55 22.35 3.38
N ILE A 148 2.39 21.73 3.14
CA ILE A 148 1.09 22.23 3.58
C ILE A 148 0.75 21.69 4.96
N ASN A 149 0.98 20.39 5.18
CA ASN A 149 0.84 19.76 6.47
C ASN A 149 2.08 18.91 6.72
N GLY A 150 2.85 19.30 7.71
CA GLY A 150 4.12 18.70 8.05
C GLY A 150 4.02 17.47 8.95
N GLY A 151 5.19 17.06 9.47
CA GLY A 151 5.32 15.94 10.37
C GLY A 151 6.56 15.10 10.09
N ILE A 152 6.71 13.98 10.78
CA ILE A 152 7.86 13.08 10.63
C ILE A 152 7.71 12.24 9.37
N LEU A 153 8.60 12.45 8.40
CA LEU A 153 8.73 11.66 7.19
C LEU A 153 9.93 10.72 7.32
N SER A 154 9.66 9.42 7.37
CA SER A 154 10.70 8.39 7.45
C SER A 154 10.88 7.64 6.13
N ASN A 155 11.91 6.79 6.07
CA ASN A 155 12.24 5.97 4.90
C ASN A 155 11.04 5.19 4.36
N HIS A 156 10.98 5.05 3.04
CA HIS A 156 10.04 4.18 2.32
C HIS A 156 8.55 4.50 2.55
N LYS A 157 8.22 5.72 2.96
CA LYS A 157 6.81 6.13 3.07
C LYS A 157 6.17 6.30 1.70
N GLY A 158 4.89 5.91 1.60
CA GLY A 158 4.13 5.99 0.36
C GLY A 158 3.89 7.42 -0.09
N ILE A 159 3.82 7.60 -1.41
CA ILE A 159 3.42 8.85 -2.07
C ILE A 159 2.17 8.58 -2.88
N ASN A 160 1.19 9.46 -2.79
CA ASN A 160 0.02 9.48 -3.64
C ASN A 160 -0.21 10.91 -4.16
N LYS A 161 -0.83 11.06 -5.31
CA LYS A 161 -1.35 12.34 -5.80
C LYS A 161 -2.83 12.44 -5.43
N LYS A 162 -3.23 13.55 -4.84
CA LYS A 162 -4.66 13.81 -4.54
C LYS A 162 -5.45 13.87 -5.84
N GLY A 163 -6.48 13.04 -5.95
CA GLY A 163 -7.25 12.89 -7.18
C GLY A 163 -6.71 11.82 -8.14
N GLY A 164 -5.56 11.18 -7.86
CA GLY A 164 -4.96 10.13 -8.69
C GLY A 164 -4.10 10.70 -9.83
N GLY A 165 -3.76 9.85 -10.83
CA GLY A 165 -3.06 10.27 -12.04
C GLY A 165 -1.54 10.03 -12.05
N LEU A 166 -0.98 9.29 -11.09
CA LEU A 166 0.41 8.81 -11.21
C LEU A 166 0.49 7.65 -12.20
N SER A 167 1.51 7.69 -13.08
CA SER A 167 1.63 6.80 -14.26
C SER A 167 2.20 5.40 -13.96
N ALA A 168 2.39 5.06 -12.69
CA ALA A 168 2.82 3.72 -12.32
C ALA A 168 1.86 2.65 -12.89
N PRO A 169 2.35 1.50 -13.39
CA PRO A 169 1.50 0.47 -13.95
C PRO A 169 0.53 -0.08 -12.91
N ALA A 170 -0.71 -0.40 -13.30
CA ALA A 170 -1.71 -0.94 -12.36
C ALA A 170 -1.27 -2.24 -11.69
N LEU A 171 -0.48 -3.07 -12.39
CA LEU A 171 0.05 -4.34 -11.91
C LEU A 171 1.57 -4.35 -12.08
N THR A 172 2.26 -4.69 -11.02
CA THR A 172 3.70 -4.99 -11.02
C THR A 172 3.98 -6.45 -11.39
N ASP A 173 5.24 -6.82 -11.64
CA ASP A 173 5.61 -8.22 -11.85
C ASP A 173 5.32 -9.07 -10.61
N ILE A 174 5.53 -8.52 -9.41
CA ILE A 174 5.17 -9.18 -8.14
C ILE A 174 3.66 -9.41 -8.05
N ASP A 175 2.84 -8.45 -8.51
CA ASP A 175 1.39 -8.64 -8.54
C ASP A 175 1.00 -9.77 -9.50
N ARG A 176 1.66 -9.91 -10.64
CA ARG A 176 1.43 -11.02 -11.58
C ARG A 176 1.75 -12.38 -10.97
N GLU A 177 2.85 -12.49 -10.21
CA GLU A 177 3.18 -13.69 -9.43
C GLU A 177 2.11 -13.96 -8.36
N ASN A 178 1.67 -12.93 -7.65
CA ASN A 178 0.63 -13.02 -6.62
C ASN A 178 -0.74 -13.39 -7.18
N ILE A 179 -1.07 -12.97 -8.40
CA ILE A 179 -2.28 -13.43 -9.12
C ILE A 179 -2.21 -14.94 -9.36
N GLY A 180 -1.06 -15.45 -9.79
CA GLY A 180 -0.82 -16.88 -9.92
C GLY A 180 -1.02 -17.63 -8.60
N LEU A 181 -0.45 -17.11 -7.51
CA LEU A 181 -0.62 -17.67 -6.16
C LEU A 181 -2.09 -17.60 -5.70
N ALA A 182 -2.79 -16.50 -5.95
CA ALA A 182 -4.22 -16.37 -5.61
C ALA A 182 -5.07 -17.44 -6.31
N ALA A 183 -4.80 -17.69 -7.59
CA ALA A 183 -5.47 -18.74 -8.36
C ALA A 183 -5.13 -20.13 -7.83
N GLU A 184 -3.86 -20.42 -7.50
CA GLU A 184 -3.42 -21.67 -6.88
C GLU A 184 -4.15 -21.95 -5.56
N LEU A 185 -4.29 -20.92 -4.71
CA LEU A 185 -4.96 -20.98 -3.42
C LEU A 185 -6.50 -21.01 -3.54
N GLY A 186 -7.06 -20.91 -4.74
CA GLY A 186 -8.49 -20.86 -4.97
C GLY A 186 -9.14 -19.70 -4.20
N MET A 187 -8.57 -18.50 -4.27
CA MET A 187 -9.16 -17.31 -3.63
C MET A 187 -10.47 -16.94 -4.33
N ASP A 188 -11.45 -16.52 -3.53
CA ASP A 188 -12.78 -16.18 -4.02
C ASP A 188 -12.81 -14.76 -4.60
N PHE A 189 -11.91 -13.89 -4.14
CA PHE A 189 -11.81 -12.49 -4.55
C PHE A 189 -10.36 -12.07 -4.71
N LEU A 190 -10.13 -11.15 -5.66
CA LEU A 190 -8.86 -10.47 -5.84
C LEU A 190 -9.11 -8.97 -5.90
N ALA A 191 -8.43 -8.22 -5.04
CA ALA A 191 -8.48 -6.76 -5.05
C ALA A 191 -7.26 -6.18 -5.77
N VAL A 192 -7.50 -5.27 -6.72
CA VAL A 192 -6.48 -4.50 -7.41
C VAL A 192 -6.45 -3.10 -6.81
N SER A 193 -5.33 -2.74 -6.17
CA SER A 193 -5.22 -1.50 -5.38
C SER A 193 -5.10 -0.24 -6.24
N PHE A 194 -4.56 -0.35 -7.45
CA PHE A 194 -4.26 0.80 -8.32
C PHE A 194 -4.90 0.62 -9.71
N VAL A 195 -6.23 0.60 -9.74
CA VAL A 195 -6.97 0.54 -11.02
C VAL A 195 -6.81 1.86 -11.78
N ARG A 196 -6.51 1.80 -13.08
CA ARG A 196 -6.35 2.96 -13.96
C ARG A 196 -7.49 3.07 -14.98
N ASP A 197 -7.78 1.99 -15.66
CA ASP A 197 -8.78 1.91 -16.74
C ASP A 197 -9.42 0.52 -16.73
N GLY A 198 -10.29 0.26 -17.69
CA GLY A 198 -11.02 -1.01 -17.78
C GLY A 198 -10.43 -1.99 -18.80
N ASP A 199 -9.29 -1.67 -19.42
CA ASP A 199 -8.65 -2.46 -20.47
C ASP A 199 -7.55 -3.38 -19.94
#